data_85f90e73d434365bef202ce555bf5f79
#
_entry.id   85f90e73d434365bef202ce555bf5f79
#
_cell.length_a   1.000
_cell.length_b   1.000
_cell.length_c   1.000
_cell.angle_alpha   90.00
_cell.angle_beta   90.00
_cell.angle_gamma   90.00
#
_symmetry.space_group_name_H-M   'P 1'
#
loop_
_entity.id
_entity.type
_entity.pdbx_description
1 polymer ?
#
loop_
_entity_poly.entity_id
_entity_poly.type
_entity_poly.pdbx_seq_one_letter_code
_entity_poly.pdbx_strand_id
1 'polypeptide(L)'
;MVLLKKKEKVIDRLEEMRKELYFCPAPTYHFQVGDEVCVGNLKDCVISGIFEDSKIYEIDYTKVERHGYQVEETPHCKIYFVWYHVRPIVDSSESSIKNREIDLYYSNRVLDDLLHKVLFFGVDFDTEYQRGLVWSDEDKVDLIDSIFNHINIGNFVFIHRDFEGLDKPNYEILDGKQRLTTIVDFYLNRFSYKGKYFNDLCSHDKHWFTNYSISVAEIGNVDRKTKLKYFLMLNTSGHVIDKSHLNQIQKLYDNA
;
A
#
# COMPACT_ATOMS: atom_id res chain seq x y z
N MET A 1 -21.95 -35.04 -24.53
CA MET A 1 -21.93 -34.21 -25.74
C MET A 1 -22.27 -32.74 -25.48
N VAL A 2 -23.25 -32.38 -24.67
CA VAL A 2 -23.60 -30.98 -24.34
C VAL A 2 -22.53 -30.30 -23.47
N LEU A 3 -21.95 -30.99 -22.51
CA LEU A 3 -20.88 -30.49 -21.64
C LEU A 3 -19.56 -30.23 -22.40
N LEU A 4 -19.19 -31.08 -23.35
CA LEU A 4 -18.04 -30.89 -24.22
C LEU A 4 -18.18 -29.62 -25.08
N LYS A 5 -19.38 -29.43 -25.71
CA LYS A 5 -19.66 -28.23 -26.52
C LYS A 5 -19.68 -26.93 -25.68
N LYS A 6 -20.07 -27.00 -24.41
CA LYS A 6 -19.96 -25.86 -23.48
C LYS A 6 -18.50 -25.56 -23.13
N LYS A 7 -17.67 -26.59 -22.95
CA LYS A 7 -16.26 -26.51 -22.67
C LYS A 7 -15.49 -25.84 -23.82
N GLU A 8 -15.71 -26.32 -25.05
CA GLU A 8 -15.12 -25.74 -26.27
C GLU A 8 -15.49 -24.25 -26.42
N LYS A 9 -16.79 -23.88 -26.28
CA LYS A 9 -17.22 -22.49 -26.36
C LYS A 9 -16.58 -21.55 -25.34
N VAL A 10 -16.30 -22.03 -24.12
CA VAL A 10 -15.64 -21.22 -23.09
C VAL A 10 -14.17 -21.02 -23.44
N ILE A 11 -13.50 -22.09 -23.93
CA ILE A 11 -12.09 -22.02 -24.35
C ILE A 11 -11.95 -21.08 -25.55
N ASP A 12 -12.79 -21.21 -26.57
CA ASP A 12 -12.79 -20.33 -27.75
C ASP A 12 -12.92 -18.85 -27.35
N ARG A 13 -13.85 -18.53 -26.44
CA ARG A 13 -14.06 -17.17 -25.97
C ARG A 13 -12.85 -16.62 -25.19
N LEU A 14 -12.21 -17.45 -24.36
CA LEU A 14 -11.01 -17.05 -23.63
C LEU A 14 -9.81 -16.87 -24.59
N GLU A 15 -9.72 -17.66 -25.65
CA GLU A 15 -8.71 -17.50 -26.71
C GLU A 15 -8.93 -16.22 -27.52
N GLU A 16 -10.19 -15.86 -27.84
CA GLU A 16 -10.52 -14.60 -28.49
C GLU A 16 -10.11 -13.40 -27.61
N MET A 17 -10.50 -13.41 -26.35
CA MET A 17 -10.10 -12.37 -25.39
C MET A 17 -8.57 -12.25 -25.28
N ARG A 18 -7.84 -13.36 -25.39
CA ARG A 18 -6.36 -13.36 -25.36
C ARG A 18 -5.75 -12.72 -26.60
N LYS A 19 -6.34 -12.93 -27.78
CA LYS A 19 -5.89 -12.32 -29.06
C LYS A 19 -6.06 -10.79 -29.05
N GLU A 20 -7.06 -10.29 -28.31
CA GLU A 20 -7.30 -8.85 -28.14
C GLU A 20 -6.33 -8.20 -27.13
N LEU A 21 -5.71 -8.97 -26.25
CA LEU A 21 -4.70 -8.48 -25.33
C LEU A 21 -3.36 -8.35 -26.05
N TYR A 22 -2.96 -7.14 -26.38
CA TYR A 22 -1.72 -6.77 -27.09
C TYR A 22 -0.44 -7.33 -26.46
N PHE A 23 -0.48 -7.74 -25.22
CA PHE A 23 0.66 -8.33 -24.51
C PHE A 23 0.18 -9.36 -23.47
N CYS A 24 0.48 -10.62 -23.71
CA CYS A 24 0.30 -11.68 -22.74
C CYS A 24 1.70 -12.16 -22.29
N PRO A 25 2.20 -11.71 -21.13
CA PRO A 25 3.51 -12.12 -20.63
C PRO A 25 3.55 -13.63 -20.40
N ALA A 26 4.73 -14.22 -20.37
CA ALA A 26 4.90 -15.65 -20.05
C ALA A 26 4.35 -15.95 -18.63
N PRO A 27 3.84 -17.17 -18.38
CA PRO A 27 3.40 -17.55 -17.05
C PRO A 27 4.54 -17.42 -16.04
N THR A 28 4.24 -16.80 -14.90
CA THR A 28 5.20 -16.70 -13.79
C THR A 28 5.31 -18.03 -13.04
N TYR A 29 4.25 -18.83 -13.06
CA TYR A 29 4.15 -20.11 -12.38
C TYR A 29 3.81 -21.21 -13.38
N HIS A 30 4.39 -22.39 -13.18
CA HIS A 30 4.11 -23.60 -13.96
C HIS A 30 3.45 -24.61 -13.04
N PHE A 31 2.17 -24.88 -13.28
CA PHE A 31 1.38 -25.81 -12.51
C PHE A 31 1.20 -27.14 -13.25
N GLN A 32 0.99 -28.20 -12.48
CA GLN A 32 0.61 -29.53 -12.97
C GLN A 32 -0.82 -29.86 -12.56
N VAL A 33 -1.43 -30.84 -13.24
CA VAL A 33 -2.74 -31.36 -12.81
C VAL A 33 -2.58 -32.00 -11.42
N GLY A 34 -3.43 -31.60 -10.50
CA GLY A 34 -3.39 -32.01 -9.10
C GLY A 34 -2.79 -30.97 -8.16
N ASP A 35 -2.15 -29.91 -8.68
CA ASP A 35 -1.61 -28.85 -7.83
C ASP A 35 -2.75 -28.06 -7.17
N GLU A 36 -2.60 -27.82 -5.88
CA GLU A 36 -3.45 -26.92 -5.13
C GLU A 36 -3.05 -25.46 -5.44
N VAL A 37 -4.04 -24.63 -5.72
CA VAL A 37 -3.83 -23.24 -6.16
C VAL A 37 -4.79 -22.28 -5.50
N CYS A 38 -4.45 -20.98 -5.57
CA CYS A 38 -5.31 -19.89 -5.15
C CYS A 38 -5.88 -19.15 -6.36
N VAL A 39 -7.19 -19.00 -6.44
CA VAL A 39 -7.87 -18.28 -7.51
C VAL A 39 -8.92 -17.34 -6.91
N GLY A 40 -8.54 -16.08 -6.74
CA GLY A 40 -9.41 -15.08 -6.12
C GLY A 40 -9.95 -15.54 -4.76
N ASN A 41 -11.27 -15.55 -4.60
CA ASN A 41 -11.95 -15.97 -3.36
C ASN A 41 -12.55 -17.39 -3.45
N LEU A 42 -12.14 -18.19 -4.45
CA LEU A 42 -12.61 -19.56 -4.57
C LEU A 42 -11.95 -20.44 -3.49
N LYS A 43 -12.71 -21.44 -3.03
CA LYS A 43 -12.28 -22.36 -1.95
C LYS A 43 -11.83 -23.69 -2.56
N ASP A 44 -10.80 -24.29 -1.96
CA ASP A 44 -10.31 -25.63 -2.28
C ASP A 44 -10.02 -25.82 -3.78
N CYS A 45 -9.23 -24.90 -4.37
CA CYS A 45 -8.94 -24.91 -5.80
C CYS A 45 -7.81 -25.88 -6.13
N VAL A 46 -8.06 -26.77 -7.10
CA VAL A 46 -7.09 -27.73 -7.62
C VAL A 46 -7.08 -27.66 -9.16
N ILE A 47 -5.91 -27.72 -9.77
CA ILE A 47 -5.77 -27.82 -11.22
C ILE A 47 -6.33 -29.18 -11.68
N SER A 48 -7.40 -29.16 -12.44
CA SER A 48 -8.01 -30.38 -13.00
C SER A 48 -7.73 -30.57 -14.50
N GLY A 49 -7.21 -29.53 -15.16
CA GLY A 49 -6.82 -29.60 -16.57
C GLY A 49 -5.96 -28.42 -16.99
N ILE A 50 -5.10 -28.65 -17.97
CA ILE A 50 -4.17 -27.66 -18.52
C ILE A 50 -4.37 -27.60 -20.03
N PHE A 51 -4.53 -26.39 -20.57
CA PHE A 51 -4.64 -26.11 -22.00
C PHE A 51 -3.46 -25.22 -22.39
N GLU A 52 -2.34 -25.87 -22.73
CA GLU A 52 -1.04 -25.19 -22.90
C GLU A 52 -1.06 -24.14 -24.02
N ASP A 53 -1.70 -24.44 -25.13
CA ASP A 53 -1.77 -23.54 -26.30
C ASP A 53 -2.52 -22.24 -25.97
N SER A 54 -3.57 -22.32 -25.17
CA SER A 54 -4.39 -21.19 -24.74
C SER A 54 -3.96 -20.59 -23.40
N LYS A 55 -3.02 -21.24 -22.70
CA LYS A 55 -2.59 -20.87 -21.34
C LYS A 55 -3.75 -20.72 -20.37
N ILE A 56 -4.67 -21.68 -20.43
CA ILE A 56 -5.87 -21.77 -19.60
C ILE A 56 -5.76 -22.97 -18.68
N TYR A 57 -6.16 -22.80 -17.44
CA TYR A 57 -6.32 -23.88 -16.47
C TYR A 57 -7.80 -24.18 -16.22
N GLU A 58 -8.15 -25.46 -16.18
CA GLU A 58 -9.41 -25.91 -15.60
C GLU A 58 -9.20 -26.11 -14.10
N ILE A 59 -10.01 -25.45 -13.30
CA ILE A 59 -9.94 -25.47 -11.84
C ILE A 59 -11.16 -26.23 -11.31
N ASP A 60 -10.90 -27.24 -10.50
CA ASP A 60 -11.88 -27.89 -9.63
C ASP A 60 -11.90 -27.12 -8.29
N TYR A 61 -13.07 -26.69 -7.82
CA TYR A 61 -13.20 -25.87 -6.62
C TYR A 61 -14.49 -26.15 -5.86
N THR A 62 -14.54 -25.76 -4.59
CA THR A 62 -15.74 -25.79 -3.77
C THR A 62 -16.50 -24.46 -3.92
N LYS A 63 -17.70 -24.52 -4.50
CA LYS A 63 -18.61 -23.36 -4.59
C LYS A 63 -19.26 -23.11 -3.24
N VAL A 64 -19.17 -21.88 -2.74
CA VAL A 64 -19.78 -21.45 -1.49
C VAL A 64 -20.89 -20.44 -1.78
N GLU A 65 -22.13 -20.79 -1.44
CA GLU A 65 -23.29 -19.90 -1.55
C GLU A 65 -23.80 -19.53 -0.16
N ARG A 66 -24.14 -18.27 0.04
CA ARG A 66 -24.67 -17.76 1.30
C ARG A 66 -26.12 -17.31 1.13
N HIS A 67 -27.02 -17.94 1.89
CA HIS A 67 -28.43 -17.60 1.96
C HIS A 67 -28.76 -17.11 3.38
N GLY A 68 -28.55 -15.81 3.62
CA GLY A 68 -28.63 -15.23 4.96
C GLY A 68 -27.52 -15.79 5.85
N TYR A 69 -27.89 -16.48 6.94
CA TYR A 69 -26.93 -17.13 7.87
C TYR A 69 -26.56 -18.56 7.48
N GLN A 70 -27.22 -19.13 6.45
CA GLN A 70 -26.91 -20.48 5.97
C GLN A 70 -25.81 -20.42 4.92
N VAL A 71 -24.87 -21.36 5.00
CA VAL A 71 -23.76 -21.53 4.05
C VAL A 71 -23.93 -22.91 3.42
N GLU A 72 -24.05 -22.93 2.09
CA GLU A 72 -24.10 -24.16 1.30
C GLU A 72 -22.79 -24.30 0.52
N GLU A 73 -22.16 -25.47 0.61
CA GLU A 73 -20.92 -25.79 -0.09
C GLU A 73 -21.16 -26.90 -1.09
N THR A 74 -20.83 -26.66 -2.36
CA THR A 74 -20.91 -27.66 -3.43
C THR A 74 -19.49 -27.93 -3.94
N PRO A 75 -18.90 -29.09 -3.60
CA PRO A 75 -17.57 -29.48 -4.06
C PRO A 75 -17.56 -29.88 -5.55
N HIS A 76 -16.38 -29.96 -6.13
CA HIS A 76 -16.14 -30.43 -7.50
C HIS A 76 -16.84 -29.60 -8.59
N CYS A 77 -16.98 -28.32 -8.37
CA CYS A 77 -17.40 -27.38 -9.42
C CYS A 77 -16.20 -27.05 -10.31
N LYS A 78 -16.42 -26.95 -11.61
CA LYS A 78 -15.33 -26.67 -12.57
C LYS A 78 -15.47 -25.32 -13.22
N ILE A 79 -14.36 -24.58 -13.29
CA ILE A 79 -14.26 -23.27 -13.92
C ILE A 79 -12.94 -23.13 -14.67
N TYR A 80 -12.86 -22.22 -15.64
CA TYR A 80 -11.67 -21.99 -16.45
C TYR A 80 -11.10 -20.61 -16.18
N PHE A 81 -9.79 -20.56 -15.96
CA PHE A 81 -9.05 -19.31 -15.76
C PHE A 81 -7.83 -19.25 -16.66
N VAL A 82 -7.57 -18.06 -17.19
CA VAL A 82 -6.26 -17.76 -17.80
C VAL A 82 -5.19 -17.76 -16.72
N TRP A 83 -4.00 -18.20 -17.08
CA TRP A 83 -2.90 -18.48 -16.17
C TRP A 83 -2.58 -17.35 -15.17
N TYR A 84 -2.74 -16.07 -15.54
CA TYR A 84 -2.38 -14.96 -14.67
C TYR A 84 -3.34 -14.73 -13.48
N HIS A 85 -4.50 -15.38 -13.46
CA HIS A 85 -5.41 -15.40 -12.30
C HIS A 85 -5.12 -16.51 -11.31
N VAL A 86 -4.31 -17.50 -11.72
CA VAL A 86 -3.96 -18.65 -10.88
C VAL A 86 -2.66 -18.36 -10.16
N ARG A 87 -2.64 -18.57 -8.85
CA ARG A 87 -1.50 -18.31 -7.96
C ARG A 87 -1.17 -19.58 -7.17
N PRO A 88 0.10 -19.80 -6.79
CA PRO A 88 0.43 -20.86 -5.85
C PRO A 88 -0.21 -20.56 -4.48
N ILE A 89 -0.53 -21.63 -3.74
CA ILE A 89 -0.79 -21.49 -2.30
C ILE A 89 0.54 -21.10 -1.66
N VAL A 90 0.52 -19.96 -0.96
CA VAL A 90 1.72 -19.44 -0.32
C VAL A 90 1.85 -20.05 1.07
N ASP A 91 2.77 -20.95 1.25
CA ASP A 91 3.22 -21.34 2.58
C ASP A 91 4.28 -20.34 3.06
N SER A 92 3.93 -19.58 4.09
CA SER A 92 4.84 -18.60 4.70
C SER A 92 6.07 -19.24 5.35
N SER A 93 6.05 -20.54 5.61
CA SER A 93 7.18 -21.28 6.19
C SER A 93 8.31 -21.54 5.18
N GLU A 94 8.02 -21.50 3.87
CA GLU A 94 8.98 -21.78 2.79
C GLU A 94 9.66 -20.55 2.18
N SER A 95 9.49 -19.37 2.80
CA SER A 95 10.10 -18.14 2.27
C SER A 95 11.64 -18.25 2.25
N SER A 96 12.22 -18.28 1.05
CA SER A 96 13.67 -18.17 0.85
C SER A 96 14.22 -16.77 1.13
N ILE A 97 13.34 -15.79 1.15
CA ILE A 97 13.66 -14.42 1.58
C ILE A 97 13.37 -14.36 3.08
N LYS A 98 14.40 -14.63 3.86
CA LYS A 98 14.32 -14.62 5.32
C LYS A 98 13.83 -13.26 5.81
N ASN A 99 12.77 -13.31 6.59
CA ASN A 99 12.24 -12.26 7.46
C ASN A 99 11.97 -10.94 6.72
N ARG A 100 10.72 -10.68 6.43
CA ARG A 100 10.26 -9.29 6.29
C ARG A 100 10.54 -8.61 7.62
N GLU A 101 11.65 -7.89 7.67
CA GLU A 101 12.06 -7.18 8.88
C GLU A 101 11.17 -5.98 9.18
N ILE A 102 10.40 -5.55 8.16
CA ILE A 102 9.44 -4.47 8.23
C ILE A 102 8.17 -4.92 7.52
N ASP A 103 7.05 -4.85 8.21
CA ASP A 103 5.72 -5.05 7.65
C ASP A 103 4.98 -3.71 7.66
N LEU A 104 5.22 -2.90 6.63
CA LEU A 104 4.54 -1.63 6.41
C LEU A 104 3.34 -1.86 5.51
N TYR A 105 2.16 -1.70 6.07
CA TYR A 105 0.92 -1.73 5.31
C TYR A 105 0.45 -0.30 5.01
N TYR A 106 0.51 0.08 3.74
CA TYR A 106 0.05 1.40 3.29
C TYR A 106 -1.44 1.39 2.98
N SER A 107 -2.16 2.35 3.52
CA SER A 107 -3.57 2.61 3.21
C SER A 107 -3.73 4.00 2.60
N ASN A 108 -4.69 4.13 1.66
CA ASN A 108 -5.05 5.44 1.13
C ASN A 108 -5.92 6.19 2.15
N ARG A 109 -5.56 7.43 2.37
CA ARG A 109 -6.25 8.38 3.25
C ARG A 109 -6.46 9.69 2.49
N VAL A 110 -7.21 10.61 3.08
CA VAL A 110 -7.29 12.00 2.63
C VAL A 110 -6.45 12.89 3.54
N LEU A 111 -6.09 14.05 3.03
CA LEU A 111 -5.24 14.99 3.76
C LEU A 111 -5.90 15.50 5.04
N ASP A 112 -7.23 15.57 5.07
CA ASP A 112 -8.00 15.90 6.27
C ASP A 112 -7.75 14.93 7.43
N ASP A 113 -7.59 13.62 7.14
CA ASP A 113 -7.25 12.62 8.16
C ASP A 113 -5.88 12.91 8.80
N LEU A 114 -4.89 13.36 8.01
CA LEU A 114 -3.58 13.75 8.52
C LEU A 114 -3.66 15.02 9.37
N LEU A 115 -4.37 16.02 8.90
CA LEU A 115 -4.59 17.27 9.66
C LEU A 115 -5.27 16.96 11.00
N HIS A 116 -6.29 16.12 10.98
CA HIS A 116 -6.97 15.67 12.20
C HIS A 116 -6.00 14.91 13.13
N LYS A 117 -5.16 14.02 12.58
CA LYS A 117 -4.14 13.29 13.35
C LYS A 117 -3.20 14.24 14.08
N VAL A 118 -2.69 15.28 13.39
CA VAL A 118 -1.76 16.25 13.98
C VAL A 118 -2.44 17.14 15.02
N LEU A 119 -3.62 17.65 14.70
CA LEU A 119 -4.28 18.71 15.50
C LEU A 119 -5.01 18.16 16.73
N PHE A 120 -5.53 16.93 16.67
CA PHE A 120 -6.33 16.36 17.75
C PHE A 120 -5.60 15.26 18.54
N PHE A 121 -4.85 14.40 17.86
CA PHE A 121 -4.15 13.31 18.55
C PHE A 121 -2.69 13.65 18.88
N GLY A 122 -2.14 14.66 18.24
CA GLY A 122 -0.76 15.07 18.39
C GLY A 122 0.22 14.12 17.68
N VAL A 123 1.22 14.72 17.04
CA VAL A 123 2.32 14.04 16.39
C VAL A 123 3.63 14.61 16.92
N ASP A 124 4.53 13.76 17.36
CA ASP A 124 5.88 14.13 17.75
C ASP A 124 6.75 14.29 16.49
N PHE A 125 7.29 15.48 16.30
CA PHE A 125 8.16 15.83 15.19
C PHE A 125 9.65 15.88 15.61
N ASP A 126 9.96 15.92 16.92
CA ASP A 126 11.29 16.17 17.43
C ASP A 126 11.95 14.91 18.00
N THR A 127 12.00 13.88 17.18
CA THR A 127 12.65 12.62 17.53
C THR A 127 14.15 12.66 17.23
N GLU A 128 14.94 11.82 17.90
CA GLU A 128 16.40 11.78 17.80
C GLU A 128 16.95 11.49 16.38
N TYR A 129 16.13 10.84 15.53
CA TYR A 129 16.51 10.48 14.15
C TYR A 129 16.02 11.50 13.12
N GLN A 130 15.16 12.44 13.51
CA GLN A 130 14.65 13.47 12.60
C GLN A 130 15.59 14.68 12.58
N ARG A 131 15.97 15.11 11.38
CA ARG A 131 16.68 16.39 11.22
C ARG A 131 15.72 17.57 11.40
N GLY A 132 16.28 18.76 11.65
CA GLY A 132 15.53 20.01 11.65
C GLY A 132 14.80 20.27 10.32
N LEU A 133 13.96 21.28 10.32
CA LEU A 133 13.31 21.75 9.09
C LEU A 133 14.35 22.43 8.21
N VAL A 134 14.53 21.93 6.99
CA VAL A 134 15.54 22.39 6.04
C VAL A 134 14.95 22.90 4.74
N TRP A 135 13.63 22.73 4.54
CA TRP A 135 12.96 23.18 3.34
C TRP A 135 12.92 24.70 3.24
N SER A 136 13.26 25.19 2.06
CA SER A 136 13.10 26.59 1.69
C SER A 136 11.62 26.96 1.54
N ASP A 137 11.32 28.23 1.43
CA ASP A 137 9.95 28.68 1.15
C ASP A 137 9.49 28.25 -0.26
N GLU A 138 10.42 28.10 -1.21
CA GLU A 138 10.15 27.57 -2.55
C GLU A 138 9.73 26.09 -2.47
N ASP A 139 10.47 25.24 -1.72
CA ASP A 139 10.12 23.82 -1.52
C ASP A 139 8.70 23.66 -0.93
N LYS A 140 8.34 24.54 0.01
CA LYS A 140 7.01 24.54 0.62
C LYS A 140 5.91 24.88 -0.39
N VAL A 141 6.14 25.91 -1.21
CA VAL A 141 5.21 26.34 -2.25
C VAL A 141 5.05 25.24 -3.29
N ASP A 142 6.14 24.59 -3.71
CA ASP A 142 6.15 23.50 -4.69
C ASP A 142 5.37 22.28 -4.18
N LEU A 143 5.45 21.98 -2.88
CA LEU A 143 4.63 20.92 -2.30
C LEU A 143 3.14 21.26 -2.40
N ILE A 144 2.74 22.49 -2.04
CA ILE A 144 1.33 22.91 -2.11
C ILE A 144 0.85 22.93 -3.56
N ASP A 145 1.70 23.37 -4.49
CA ASP A 145 1.40 23.31 -5.93
C ASP A 145 1.17 21.86 -6.40
N SER A 146 2.01 20.93 -5.94
CA SER A 146 1.87 19.49 -6.23
C SER A 146 0.54 18.93 -5.72
N ILE A 147 0.09 19.32 -4.52
CA ILE A 147 -1.21 18.90 -3.96
C ILE A 147 -2.36 19.42 -4.84
N PHE A 148 -2.35 20.69 -5.22
CA PHE A 148 -3.39 21.27 -6.07
C PHE A 148 -3.39 20.70 -7.50
N ASN A 149 -2.26 20.21 -7.99
CA ASN A 149 -2.13 19.54 -9.28
C ASN A 149 -2.28 18.01 -9.21
N HIS A 150 -2.65 17.44 -8.07
CA HIS A 150 -2.76 15.99 -7.84
C HIS A 150 -1.49 15.20 -8.18
N ILE A 151 -0.32 15.83 -8.05
CA ILE A 151 0.98 15.16 -8.19
C ILE A 151 1.28 14.40 -6.90
N ASN A 152 1.75 13.17 -7.01
CA ASN A 152 2.08 12.35 -5.84
C ASN A 152 3.20 12.98 -5.02
N ILE A 153 2.92 13.28 -3.76
CA ILE A 153 3.86 13.89 -2.80
C ILE A 153 4.60 12.86 -1.93
N GLY A 154 4.48 11.59 -2.25
CA GLY A 154 5.09 10.49 -1.49
C GLY A 154 4.23 10.00 -0.33
N ASN A 155 4.79 9.07 0.44
CA ASN A 155 4.10 8.39 1.53
C ASN A 155 4.41 9.05 2.88
N PHE A 156 3.52 8.81 3.86
CA PHE A 156 3.76 9.16 5.26
C PHE A 156 3.81 7.90 6.11
N VAL A 157 4.74 7.86 7.05
CA VAL A 157 4.86 6.72 7.98
C VAL A 157 4.85 7.24 9.42
N PHE A 158 3.91 6.70 10.21
CA PHE A 158 3.75 7.05 11.61
C PHE A 158 4.01 5.83 12.50
N ILE A 159 4.48 6.10 13.71
CA ILE A 159 4.51 5.13 14.80
C ILE A 159 3.41 5.53 15.78
N HIS A 160 2.53 4.59 16.10
CA HIS A 160 1.55 4.77 17.16
C HIS A 160 2.25 4.60 18.52
N ARG A 161 2.10 5.57 19.41
CA ARG A 161 2.68 5.54 20.76
C ARG A 161 1.66 4.99 21.74
N ASP A 162 2.12 4.40 22.82
CA ASP A 162 1.24 4.08 23.92
C ASP A 162 0.65 5.35 24.53
N PHE A 163 -0.59 5.27 24.98
CA PHE A 163 -1.27 6.42 25.57
C PHE A 163 -0.63 6.79 26.91
N GLU A 164 0.03 7.93 26.96
CA GLU A 164 0.72 8.46 28.15
C GLU A 164 -0.02 9.62 28.82
N GLY A 165 -1.20 10.00 28.32
CA GLY A 165 -2.01 11.12 28.80
C GLY A 165 -2.45 12.06 27.66
N LEU A 166 -3.41 12.94 27.94
CA LEU A 166 -3.98 13.84 26.93
C LEU A 166 -3.03 14.97 26.49
N ASP A 167 -1.97 15.22 27.25
CA ASP A 167 -0.95 16.22 26.98
C ASP A 167 0.24 15.68 26.15
N LYS A 168 0.24 14.39 25.87
CA LYS A 168 1.30 13.73 25.10
C LYS A 168 0.81 13.39 23.68
N PRO A 169 1.70 13.48 22.66
CA PRO A 169 1.35 13.09 21.31
C PRO A 169 1.15 11.56 21.22
N ASN A 170 0.08 11.15 20.55
CA ASN A 170 -0.24 9.74 20.34
C ASN A 170 0.54 9.12 19.18
N TYR A 171 1.17 9.93 18.35
CA TYR A 171 1.91 9.51 17.19
C TYR A 171 3.30 10.13 17.14
N GLU A 172 4.18 9.50 16.41
CA GLU A 172 5.52 9.95 16.08
C GLU A 172 5.67 9.85 14.56
N ILE A 173 6.19 10.89 13.91
CA ILE A 173 6.42 10.84 12.46
C ILE A 173 7.75 10.14 12.17
N LEU A 174 7.71 9.04 11.40
CA LEU A 174 8.90 8.31 10.99
C LEU A 174 9.41 8.78 9.61
N ASP A 175 8.49 8.96 8.66
CA ASP A 175 8.81 9.56 7.35
C ASP A 175 7.75 10.57 6.94
N GLY A 176 8.21 11.64 6.28
CA GLY A 176 7.38 12.73 5.78
C GLY A 176 7.35 14.00 6.65
N LYS A 177 8.24 14.16 7.65
CA LYS A 177 8.27 15.32 8.56
C LYS A 177 8.18 16.65 7.84
N GLN A 178 9.06 16.92 6.86
CA GLN A 178 9.10 18.20 6.13
C GLN A 178 7.77 18.48 5.42
N ARG A 179 7.25 17.48 4.72
CA ARG A 179 5.98 17.55 3.99
C ARG A 179 4.81 17.78 4.93
N LEU A 180 4.72 17.02 6.01
CA LEU A 180 3.65 17.14 6.99
C LEU A 180 3.65 18.51 7.67
N THR A 181 4.82 18.99 8.08
CA THR A 181 4.96 20.33 8.66
C THR A 181 4.50 21.40 7.68
N THR A 182 4.90 21.32 6.42
CA THR A 182 4.49 22.27 5.38
C THR A 182 2.98 22.28 5.14
N ILE A 183 2.35 21.10 5.10
CA ILE A 183 0.90 20.95 4.95
C ILE A 183 0.17 21.61 6.13
N VAL A 184 0.63 21.33 7.35
CA VAL A 184 0.04 21.92 8.58
C VAL A 184 0.27 23.42 8.62
N ASP A 185 1.44 23.91 8.24
CA ASP A 185 1.77 25.34 8.23
C ASP A 185 0.89 26.10 7.23
N PHE A 186 0.64 25.53 6.05
CA PHE A 186 -0.29 26.13 5.09
C PHE A 186 -1.73 26.15 5.62
N TYR A 187 -2.21 25.01 6.15
CA TYR A 187 -3.55 24.92 6.74
C TYR A 187 -3.76 25.92 7.88
N LEU A 188 -2.74 26.16 8.71
CA LEU A 188 -2.76 27.12 9.81
C LEU A 188 -2.44 28.56 9.37
N ASN A 189 -2.40 28.86 8.06
CA ASN A 189 -2.14 30.21 7.51
C ASN A 189 -0.76 30.77 7.90
N ARG A 190 0.27 29.95 8.03
CA ARG A 190 1.63 30.41 8.38
C ARG A 190 2.43 30.89 7.16
N PHE A 191 2.04 30.50 5.97
CA PHE A 191 2.58 31.03 4.69
C PHE A 191 1.49 31.02 3.62
N SER A 192 1.74 31.73 2.52
CA SER A 192 0.81 31.87 1.41
C SER A 192 1.28 31.08 0.18
N TYR A 193 0.35 30.51 -0.57
CA TYR A 193 0.53 29.92 -1.88
C TYR A 193 -0.12 30.79 -2.95
N LYS A 194 0.67 31.24 -3.96
CA LYS A 194 0.19 32.18 -5.01
C LYS A 194 -0.52 33.43 -4.43
N GLY A 195 0.03 33.94 -3.32
CA GLY A 195 -0.49 35.13 -2.65
C GLY A 195 -1.77 34.93 -1.82
N LYS A 196 -2.22 33.68 -1.63
CA LYS A 196 -3.39 33.36 -0.81
C LYS A 196 -2.99 32.45 0.36
N TYR A 197 -3.49 32.77 1.53
CA TYR A 197 -3.47 31.86 2.67
C TYR A 197 -4.59 30.81 2.53
N PHE A 198 -4.53 29.73 3.28
CA PHE A 198 -5.55 28.68 3.23
C PHE A 198 -6.97 29.25 3.52
N ASN A 199 -7.09 30.17 4.46
CA ASN A 199 -8.37 30.80 4.79
C ASN A 199 -8.94 31.66 3.67
N ASP A 200 -8.09 32.21 2.78
CA ASP A 200 -8.49 33.03 1.64
C ASP A 200 -9.02 32.21 0.46
N LEU A 201 -8.82 30.90 0.51
CA LEU A 201 -9.29 29.99 -0.54
C LEU A 201 -10.82 29.89 -0.51
N CYS A 202 -11.43 29.73 -1.68
CA CYS A 202 -12.85 29.41 -1.79
C CYS A 202 -13.14 28.00 -1.24
N SER A 203 -14.41 27.71 -0.96
CA SER A 203 -14.82 26.42 -0.41
C SER A 203 -14.43 25.23 -1.29
N HIS A 204 -14.46 25.41 -2.61
CA HIS A 204 -14.04 24.38 -3.57
C HIS A 204 -12.54 24.05 -3.42
N ASP A 205 -11.68 25.08 -3.38
CA ASP A 205 -10.22 24.86 -3.27
C ASP A 205 -9.84 24.27 -1.90
N LYS A 206 -10.53 24.71 -0.81
CA LYS A 206 -10.37 24.11 0.51
C LYS A 206 -10.72 22.62 0.49
N HIS A 207 -11.87 22.28 -0.10
CA HIS A 207 -12.32 20.90 -0.24
C HIS A 207 -11.33 20.08 -1.11
N TRP A 208 -10.85 20.66 -2.20
CA TRP A 208 -9.85 20.03 -3.08
C TRP A 208 -8.57 19.69 -2.34
N PHE A 209 -8.06 20.64 -1.54
CA PHE A 209 -6.88 20.42 -0.71
C PHE A 209 -7.10 19.35 0.36
N THR A 210 -8.18 19.45 1.15
CA THR A 210 -8.44 18.53 2.27
C THR A 210 -8.76 17.10 1.80
N ASN A 211 -9.32 16.92 0.61
CA ASN A 211 -9.63 15.61 0.02
C ASN A 211 -8.51 15.05 -0.88
N TYR A 212 -7.36 15.72 -0.95
CA TYR A 212 -6.23 15.16 -1.67
C TYR A 212 -5.83 13.80 -1.09
N SER A 213 -5.72 12.78 -1.99
CA SER A 213 -5.43 11.39 -1.58
C SER A 213 -3.94 11.21 -1.30
N ILE A 214 -3.63 10.58 -0.18
CA ILE A 214 -2.29 10.30 0.31
C ILE A 214 -2.17 8.84 0.73
N SER A 215 -0.94 8.33 0.70
CA SER A 215 -0.61 6.99 1.18
C SER A 215 0.02 7.08 2.56
N VAL A 216 -0.56 6.38 3.53
CA VAL A 216 -0.15 6.41 4.94
C VAL A 216 0.07 5.00 5.45
N ALA A 217 1.20 4.77 6.12
CA ALA A 217 1.43 3.57 6.91
C ALA A 217 1.50 3.92 8.40
N GLU A 218 0.94 3.06 9.23
CA GLU A 218 1.00 3.16 10.67
C GLU A 218 1.60 1.88 11.25
N ILE A 219 2.55 2.05 12.17
CA ILE A 219 3.23 0.97 12.88
C ILE A 219 2.83 1.08 14.34
N GLY A 220 2.64 -0.04 15.02
CA GLY A 220 2.47 -0.08 16.47
C GLY A 220 3.70 0.45 17.21
N ASN A 221 3.58 0.63 18.51
CA ASN A 221 4.74 1.01 19.32
C ASN A 221 5.84 -0.06 19.22
N VAL A 222 7.04 0.37 18.87
CA VAL A 222 8.23 -0.48 18.71
C VAL A 222 9.40 0.10 19.49
N ASP A 223 10.37 -0.75 19.83
CA ASP A 223 11.56 -0.32 20.55
C ASP A 223 12.43 0.65 19.74
N ARG A 224 13.31 1.35 20.44
CA ARG A 224 14.20 2.37 19.88
C ARG A 224 15.03 1.84 18.71
N LYS A 225 15.59 0.64 18.83
CA LYS A 225 16.44 0.03 17.80
C LYS A 225 15.63 -0.24 16.52
N THR A 226 14.44 -0.76 16.66
CA THR A 226 13.51 -1.00 15.55
C THR A 226 13.11 0.31 14.86
N LYS A 227 12.85 1.39 15.60
CA LYS A 227 12.58 2.72 15.02
C LYS A 227 13.72 3.21 14.15
N LEU A 228 14.95 3.17 14.67
CA LEU A 228 16.14 3.59 13.94
C LEU A 228 16.37 2.76 12.68
N LYS A 229 16.16 1.44 12.76
CA LYS A 229 16.23 0.54 11.62
C LYS A 229 15.22 0.90 10.54
N TYR A 230 13.97 1.13 10.91
CA TYR A 230 12.91 1.52 9.98
C TYR A 230 13.22 2.85 9.30
N PHE A 231 13.69 3.83 10.08
CA PHE A 231 14.09 5.11 9.53
C PHE A 231 15.20 4.95 8.47
N LEU A 232 16.25 4.20 8.79
CA LEU A 232 17.35 3.94 7.85
C LEU A 232 16.84 3.27 6.57
N MET A 233 16.03 2.22 6.68
CA MET A 233 15.53 1.47 5.52
C MET A 233 14.63 2.32 4.61
N LEU A 234 13.74 3.14 5.19
CA LEU A 234 12.87 4.04 4.41
C LEU A 234 13.68 5.10 3.64
N ASN A 235 14.78 5.55 4.21
CA ASN A 235 15.59 6.63 3.64
C ASN A 235 16.76 6.15 2.77
N THR A 236 17.07 4.85 2.74
CA THR A 236 18.08 4.27 1.83
C THR A 236 17.49 3.84 0.50
N SER A 237 16.18 3.63 0.42
CA SER A 237 15.49 3.14 -0.80
C SER A 237 14.93 4.25 -1.70
N GLY A 238 15.11 5.53 -1.36
CA GLY A 238 14.53 6.68 -2.08
C GLY A 238 15.49 7.85 -2.26
N HIS A 239 14.98 9.03 -2.53
CA HIS A 239 15.76 10.25 -2.74
C HIS A 239 16.61 10.65 -1.52
N VAL A 240 17.80 11.07 -1.83
CA VAL A 240 18.96 11.28 -0.95
C VAL A 240 18.65 12.19 0.24
N ILE A 241 18.43 11.59 1.40
CA ILE A 241 18.82 12.26 2.65
C ILE A 241 20.35 12.36 2.64
N ASP A 242 20.87 13.50 3.11
CA ASP A 242 22.30 13.73 3.24
C ASP A 242 22.98 12.52 3.90
N LYS A 243 23.99 11.97 3.22
CA LYS A 243 24.75 10.80 3.68
C LYS A 243 25.33 11.00 5.08
N SER A 244 25.65 12.26 5.45
CA SER A 244 26.17 12.59 6.78
C SER A 244 25.13 12.31 7.87
N HIS A 245 23.87 12.65 7.63
CA HIS A 245 22.76 12.39 8.54
C HIS A 245 22.48 10.89 8.66
N LEU A 246 22.42 10.15 7.54
CA LEU A 246 22.27 8.69 7.60
C LEU A 246 23.39 8.00 8.38
N ASN A 247 24.64 8.46 8.23
CA ASN A 247 25.77 7.93 8.99
C ASN A 247 25.64 8.21 10.51
N GLN A 248 25.04 9.32 10.91
CA GLN A 248 24.75 9.60 12.32
C GLN A 248 23.70 8.63 12.87
N ILE A 249 22.62 8.42 12.13
CA ILE A 249 21.56 7.48 12.53
C ILE A 249 22.08 6.04 12.57
N GLN A 250 22.94 5.64 11.62
CA GLN A 250 23.59 4.34 11.65
C GLN A 250 24.38 4.12 12.94
N LYS A 251 25.14 5.14 13.38
CA LYS A 251 25.86 5.08 14.66
C LYS A 251 24.92 4.95 15.86
N LEU A 252 23.77 5.64 15.84
CA LEU A 252 22.76 5.49 16.91
C LEU A 252 22.18 4.08 16.93
N TYR A 253 21.93 3.49 15.75
CA TYR A 253 21.45 2.11 15.61
C TYR A 253 22.48 1.09 16.12
N ASP A 254 23.76 1.27 15.76
CA ASP A 254 24.84 0.35 16.16
C ASP A 254 25.06 0.36 17.68
N ASN A 255 24.71 1.47 18.36
CA ASN A 255 24.82 1.65 19.81
C ASN A 255 23.51 1.40 20.58
N ALA A 256 22.45 1.01 19.91
CA ALA A 256 21.14 0.72 20.52
C ALA A 256 20.96 -0.78 20.73
#